data_a66211357bb91ff56b9132cc90c29aca
#
_entry.id   a66211357bb91ff56b9132cc90c29aca
#
_cell.length_a   1.000
_cell.length_b   1.000
_cell.length_c   1.000
_cell.angle_alpha   90.00
_cell.angle_beta   90.00
_cell.angle_gamma   90.00
#
_symmetry.space_group_name_H-M   'P 1'
#
loop_
_entity.id
_entity.type
_entity.pdbx_description
1 polymer ?
#
loop_
_entity_poly.entity_id
_entity_poly.type
_entity_poly.pdbx_seq_one_letter_code
_entity_poly.pdbx_strand_id
1 'polypeptide(L)'
;MKNMQNNMIPLTVANTLDQTTKQRIEAKPNQTLKQAVQAQKLAPEGAFDVYDQLGKVISGNNVANHRDATVYVGVAKVAGGAFKAASLSKLKRSEYPSMRHINQHSTRSSVGAFVVNLPGVYSHQNRTQVMYTLLVDARDFPNLPTAYVLTPTCADIAHVNIYQGNSFSIAPGRELCAVCVGNQFSRTEWPENWQNAKVSHDVKMGIFLDQVRMVLNNPNPDDPAREV
;
A
#
# COMPACT_ATOMS: atom_id res chain seq x y z
N MET A 1 -11.32 -17.77 -47.00
CA MET A 1 -11.38 -16.95 -45.78
C MET A 1 -10.63 -17.71 -44.67
N LYS A 2 -9.41 -17.27 -44.32
CA LYS A 2 -8.66 -17.88 -43.21
C LYS A 2 -9.33 -17.49 -41.91
N ASN A 3 -9.80 -18.48 -41.13
CA ASN A 3 -10.19 -18.32 -39.76
C ASN A 3 -9.05 -17.67 -38.97
N MET A 4 -9.15 -16.37 -38.70
CA MET A 4 -8.35 -15.73 -37.65
C MET A 4 -8.92 -16.24 -36.32
N GLN A 5 -8.43 -17.38 -35.87
CA GLN A 5 -8.58 -17.73 -34.46
C GLN A 5 -8.00 -16.58 -33.66
N ASN A 6 -8.87 -15.92 -32.88
CA ASN A 6 -8.49 -14.91 -31.91
C ASN A 6 -7.56 -15.57 -30.87
N ASN A 7 -6.26 -15.53 -31.14
CA ASN A 7 -5.26 -16.18 -30.31
C ASN A 7 -5.01 -15.32 -29.06
N MET A 8 -5.99 -15.37 -28.14
CA MET A 8 -5.90 -14.63 -26.88
C MET A 8 -4.74 -15.19 -26.04
N ILE A 9 -4.09 -14.31 -25.32
CA ILE A 9 -2.94 -14.64 -24.47
C ILE A 9 -3.43 -14.65 -23.01
N PRO A 10 -3.34 -15.77 -22.33
CA PRO A 10 -3.65 -15.86 -20.92
C PRO A 10 -2.58 -15.14 -20.07
N LEU A 11 -3.03 -14.37 -19.09
CA LEU A 11 -2.23 -13.68 -18.09
C LEU A 11 -2.87 -13.86 -16.72
N THR A 12 -2.08 -13.85 -15.67
CA THR A 12 -2.56 -13.71 -14.30
C THR A 12 -2.24 -12.31 -13.81
N VAL A 13 -3.25 -11.57 -13.39
CA VAL A 13 -3.09 -10.24 -12.80
C VAL A 13 -3.25 -10.35 -11.30
N ALA A 14 -2.28 -9.84 -10.57
CA ALA A 14 -2.30 -9.70 -9.12
C ALA A 14 -2.15 -8.23 -8.74
N ASN A 15 -2.56 -7.88 -7.54
CA ASN A 15 -2.30 -6.57 -7.00
C ASN A 15 -0.94 -6.52 -6.31
N THR A 16 -0.24 -5.38 -6.40
CA THR A 16 1.07 -5.21 -5.74
C THR A 16 1.00 -5.32 -4.22
N LEU A 17 -0.16 -5.05 -3.63
CA LEU A 17 -0.36 -5.03 -2.18
C LEU A 17 -1.02 -6.30 -1.64
N ASP A 18 -1.85 -6.94 -2.46
CA ASP A 18 -2.51 -8.21 -2.14
C ASP A 18 -2.19 -9.23 -3.21
N GLN A 19 -1.07 -9.89 -3.05
CA GLN A 19 -0.61 -10.93 -3.98
C GLN A 19 -1.37 -12.24 -3.86
N THR A 20 -2.26 -12.35 -2.87
CA THR A 20 -3.12 -13.54 -2.70
C THR A 20 -4.32 -13.50 -3.62
N THR A 21 -4.83 -12.30 -3.92
CA THR A 21 -5.93 -12.11 -4.87
C THR A 21 -5.36 -12.05 -6.29
N LYS A 22 -5.62 -13.10 -7.06
CA LYS A 22 -5.15 -13.23 -8.45
C LYS A 22 -6.34 -13.44 -9.37
N GLN A 23 -6.33 -12.75 -10.51
CA GLN A 23 -7.35 -12.90 -11.54
C GLN A 23 -6.69 -13.33 -12.85
N ARG A 24 -7.18 -14.44 -13.44
CA ARG A 24 -6.77 -14.85 -14.78
C ARG A 24 -7.58 -14.07 -15.81
N ILE A 25 -6.90 -13.53 -16.81
CA ILE A 25 -7.48 -12.77 -17.91
C ILE A 25 -7.00 -13.30 -19.25
N GLU A 26 -7.76 -12.98 -20.29
CA GLU A 26 -7.40 -13.24 -21.68
C GLU A 26 -7.20 -11.89 -22.40
N ALA A 27 -6.05 -11.67 -22.99
CA ALA A 27 -5.68 -10.41 -23.63
C ALA A 27 -5.28 -10.60 -25.09
N LYS A 28 -5.46 -9.57 -25.90
CA LYS A 28 -5.07 -9.63 -27.32
C LYS A 28 -3.54 -9.54 -27.45
N PRO A 29 -2.92 -10.31 -28.34
CA PRO A 29 -1.46 -10.36 -28.48
C PRO A 29 -0.82 -9.02 -28.85
N ASN A 30 -1.55 -8.12 -29.49
CA ASN A 30 -1.07 -6.81 -29.91
C ASN A 30 -1.28 -5.69 -28.89
N GLN A 31 -1.83 -6.00 -27.73
CA GLN A 31 -1.99 -5.03 -26.63
C GLN A 31 -0.71 -4.92 -25.81
N THR A 32 -0.50 -3.76 -25.19
CA THR A 32 0.45 -3.66 -24.08
C THR A 32 -0.17 -4.24 -22.81
N LEU A 33 0.66 -4.62 -21.85
CA LEU A 33 0.17 -5.10 -20.54
C LEU A 33 -0.73 -4.07 -19.86
N LYS A 34 -0.39 -2.78 -19.96
CA LYS A 34 -1.21 -1.69 -19.41
C LYS A 34 -2.59 -1.63 -20.07
N GLN A 35 -2.66 -1.73 -21.40
CA GLN A 35 -3.92 -1.76 -22.14
C GLN A 35 -4.78 -2.99 -21.80
N ALA A 36 -4.14 -4.16 -21.63
CA ALA A 36 -4.83 -5.38 -21.25
C ALA A 36 -5.50 -5.25 -19.87
N VAL A 37 -4.78 -4.72 -18.89
CA VAL A 37 -5.29 -4.48 -17.53
C VAL A 37 -6.46 -3.48 -17.54
N GLN A 38 -6.33 -2.37 -18.31
CA GLN A 38 -7.41 -1.38 -18.44
C GLN A 38 -8.66 -1.97 -19.07
N ALA A 39 -8.51 -2.75 -20.16
CA ALA A 39 -9.63 -3.38 -20.86
C ALA A 39 -10.44 -4.33 -19.95
N GLN A 40 -9.79 -4.94 -18.95
CA GLN A 40 -10.42 -5.83 -17.98
C GLN A 40 -10.90 -5.10 -16.70
N LYS A 41 -10.82 -3.77 -16.66
CA LYS A 41 -11.20 -2.94 -15.50
C LYS A 41 -10.47 -3.32 -14.20
N LEU A 42 -9.24 -3.82 -14.31
CA LEU A 42 -8.39 -4.18 -13.19
C LEU A 42 -7.38 -3.08 -12.83
N ALA A 43 -7.43 -1.97 -13.53
CA ALA A 43 -6.62 -0.80 -13.22
C ALA A 43 -7.13 -0.11 -11.96
N PRO A 44 -6.24 0.27 -11.02
CA PRO A 44 -6.61 1.15 -9.93
C PRO A 44 -6.99 2.54 -10.47
N GLU A 45 -7.70 3.32 -9.67
CA GLU A 45 -7.97 4.71 -10.02
C GLU A 45 -6.68 5.52 -10.09
N GLY A 46 -6.60 6.44 -11.05
CA GLY A 46 -5.45 7.31 -11.26
C GLY A 46 -4.34 6.69 -12.10
N ALA A 47 -3.14 7.25 -11.96
CA ALA A 47 -1.97 6.76 -12.68
C ALA A 47 -1.50 5.42 -12.10
N PHE A 48 -1.36 4.41 -12.96
CA PHE A 48 -0.88 3.09 -12.55
C PHE A 48 0.18 2.55 -13.50
N ASP A 49 0.92 1.58 -13.00
CA ASP A 49 1.87 0.79 -13.77
C ASP A 49 1.66 -0.72 -13.57
N VAL A 50 2.17 -1.48 -14.55
CA VAL A 50 2.25 -2.92 -14.50
C VAL A 50 3.70 -3.32 -14.23
N TYR A 51 3.88 -4.24 -13.29
CA TYR A 51 5.20 -4.66 -12.80
C TYR A 51 5.37 -6.16 -12.97
N ASP A 52 6.62 -6.60 -13.11
CA ASP A 52 6.99 -8.00 -12.94
C ASP A 52 7.12 -8.35 -11.45
N GLN A 53 7.40 -9.61 -11.15
CA GLN A 53 7.60 -10.10 -9.77
C GLN A 53 8.81 -9.48 -9.05
N LEU A 54 9.74 -8.87 -9.79
CA LEU A 54 10.91 -8.17 -9.24
C LEU A 54 10.66 -6.68 -9.03
N GLY A 55 9.44 -6.19 -9.34
CA GLY A 55 9.06 -4.78 -9.21
C GLY A 55 9.59 -3.88 -10.33
N LYS A 56 10.01 -4.45 -11.45
CA LYS A 56 10.35 -3.69 -12.66
C LYS A 56 9.08 -3.29 -13.40
N VAL A 57 8.99 -2.03 -13.83
CA VAL A 57 7.88 -1.56 -14.67
C VAL A 57 7.96 -2.21 -16.04
N ILE A 58 6.87 -2.87 -16.45
CA ILE A 58 6.71 -3.55 -17.73
C ILE A 58 5.42 -3.13 -18.46
N SER A 59 4.83 -2.01 -18.07
CA SER A 59 3.56 -1.48 -18.58
C SER A 59 3.47 -1.41 -20.10
N GLY A 60 4.58 -1.04 -20.75
CA GLY A 60 4.69 -0.90 -22.21
C GLY A 60 4.99 -2.20 -22.94
N ASN A 61 5.29 -3.30 -22.25
CA ASN A 61 5.63 -4.57 -22.89
C ASN A 61 4.40 -5.16 -23.58
N ASN A 62 4.67 -5.84 -24.71
CA ASN A 62 3.62 -6.53 -25.45
C ASN A 62 3.17 -7.80 -24.68
N VAL A 63 1.86 -7.98 -24.60
CA VAL A 63 1.21 -9.14 -23.95
C VAL A 63 1.75 -10.47 -24.48
N ALA A 64 2.03 -10.55 -25.78
CA ALA A 64 2.52 -11.79 -26.42
C ALA A 64 3.80 -12.35 -25.77
N ASN A 65 4.62 -11.48 -25.17
CA ASN A 65 5.87 -11.86 -24.52
C ASN A 65 5.68 -12.34 -23.06
N HIS A 66 4.44 -12.36 -22.58
CA HIS A 66 4.12 -12.62 -21.16
C HIS A 66 3.03 -13.72 -21.01
N ARG A 67 2.93 -14.65 -21.97
CA ARG A 67 1.98 -15.77 -21.89
C ARG A 67 2.12 -16.51 -20.57
N ASP A 68 0.98 -16.75 -19.90
CA ASP A 68 0.88 -17.43 -18.59
C ASP A 68 1.68 -16.77 -17.46
N ALA A 69 2.23 -15.58 -17.68
CA ALA A 69 2.95 -14.85 -16.65
C ALA A 69 1.99 -14.26 -15.59
N THR A 70 2.48 -14.12 -14.36
CA THR A 70 1.85 -13.29 -13.35
C THR A 70 2.44 -11.88 -13.41
N VAL A 71 1.57 -10.90 -13.63
CA VAL A 71 1.91 -9.48 -13.61
C VAL A 71 1.21 -8.80 -12.44
N TYR A 72 1.81 -7.73 -11.94
CA TYR A 72 1.33 -7.03 -10.77
C TYR A 72 0.90 -5.62 -11.15
N VAL A 73 -0.29 -5.22 -10.72
CA VAL A 73 -0.84 -3.90 -10.97
C VAL A 73 -0.75 -3.06 -9.69
N GLY A 74 -0.26 -1.86 -9.80
CA GLY A 74 -0.15 -0.93 -8.69
C GLY A 74 -0.11 0.51 -9.16
N VAL A 75 -0.25 1.44 -8.23
CA VAL A 75 -0.11 2.86 -8.51
C VAL A 75 1.25 3.14 -9.13
N ALA A 76 1.30 4.01 -10.14
CA ALA A 76 2.55 4.37 -10.81
C ALA A 76 3.60 4.86 -9.80
N LYS A 77 4.85 4.43 -9.98
CA LYS A 77 5.96 4.91 -9.16
C LYS A 77 6.07 6.43 -9.31
N VAL A 78 5.89 7.15 -8.23
CA VAL A 78 6.21 8.57 -8.19
C VAL A 78 7.72 8.69 -8.05
N ALA A 79 8.36 9.35 -9.00
CA ALA A 79 9.77 9.67 -8.89
C ALA A 79 9.96 10.64 -7.71
N GLY A 80 10.52 10.16 -6.60
CA GLY A 80 10.80 11.01 -5.46
C GLY A 80 10.50 10.45 -4.08
N GLY A 81 10.01 9.23 -3.95
CA GLY A 81 9.85 8.59 -2.64
C GLY A 81 11.16 8.65 -1.85
N ALA A 82 11.20 9.51 -0.85
CA ALA A 82 12.46 9.88 -0.20
C ALA A 82 12.77 9.04 1.04
N PHE A 83 11.91 8.10 1.43
CA PHE A 83 12.20 7.24 2.58
C PHE A 83 13.33 6.26 2.22
N LYS A 84 14.46 6.42 2.88
CA LYS A 84 15.69 5.68 2.53
C LYS A 84 15.60 4.21 2.95
N ALA A 85 16.02 3.29 2.08
CA ALA A 85 16.09 1.87 2.38
C ALA A 85 16.99 1.56 3.60
N ALA A 86 18.05 2.35 3.81
CA ALA A 86 18.91 2.27 5.00
C ALA A 86 18.14 2.60 6.28
N SER A 87 17.25 3.62 6.24
CA SER A 87 16.41 4.01 7.38
C SER A 87 15.39 2.91 7.72
N LEU A 88 14.75 2.30 6.72
CA LEU A 88 13.89 1.13 6.95
C LEU A 88 14.67 -0.03 7.59
N SER A 89 15.85 -0.31 7.08
CA SER A 89 16.68 -1.38 7.61
C SER A 89 17.11 -1.12 9.06
N LYS A 90 17.32 0.14 9.44
CA LYS A 90 17.63 0.54 10.82
C LYS A 90 16.42 0.31 11.72
N LEU A 91 15.26 0.84 11.38
CA LEU A 91 14.01 0.64 12.13
C LEU A 91 13.64 -0.85 12.28
N LYS A 92 13.81 -1.62 11.22
CA LYS A 92 13.57 -3.07 11.26
C LYS A 92 14.44 -3.79 12.29
N ARG A 93 15.70 -3.36 12.45
CA ARG A 93 16.62 -3.99 13.44
C ARG A 93 16.37 -3.52 14.85
N SER A 94 15.94 -2.26 15.05
CA SER A 94 15.81 -1.68 16.40
C SER A 94 14.43 -1.92 17.01
N GLU A 95 13.34 -1.66 16.27
CA GLU A 95 12.03 -1.50 16.88
C GLU A 95 10.91 -2.24 16.16
N TYR A 96 11.03 -2.40 14.82
CA TYR A 96 9.95 -2.94 13.98
C TYR A 96 10.40 -4.14 13.14
N PRO A 97 10.71 -5.29 13.76
CA PRO A 97 11.29 -6.45 13.05
C PRO A 97 10.39 -7.02 11.95
N SER A 98 9.09 -6.78 12.02
CA SER A 98 8.12 -7.21 11.00
C SER A 98 8.16 -6.38 9.71
N MET A 99 8.88 -5.24 9.69
CA MET A 99 8.93 -4.37 8.51
C MET A 99 9.49 -5.10 7.29
N ARG A 100 8.78 -4.93 6.17
CA ARG A 100 9.21 -5.41 4.85
C ARG A 100 8.78 -4.42 3.77
N HIS A 101 9.70 -4.02 2.91
CA HIS A 101 9.37 -3.15 1.79
C HIS A 101 8.56 -3.89 0.72
N ILE A 102 7.84 -3.13 -0.08
CA ILE A 102 7.13 -3.64 -1.25
C ILE A 102 7.98 -3.31 -2.48
N ASN A 103 8.46 -4.35 -3.17
CA ASN A 103 9.41 -4.22 -4.27
C ASN A 103 8.89 -3.30 -5.40
N GLN A 104 7.59 -3.41 -5.71
CA GLN A 104 6.94 -2.65 -6.78
C GLN A 104 6.93 -1.13 -6.51
N HIS A 105 7.02 -0.73 -5.24
CA HIS A 105 7.04 0.67 -4.82
C HIS A 105 8.39 1.10 -4.24
N SER A 106 9.44 0.32 -4.47
CA SER A 106 10.75 0.57 -3.90
C SER A 106 11.84 0.51 -4.97
N THR A 107 12.94 1.22 -4.71
CA THR A 107 14.18 1.15 -5.48
C THR A 107 15.29 0.61 -4.58
N ARG A 108 16.51 0.49 -5.11
CA ARG A 108 17.68 0.07 -4.31
C ARG A 108 17.96 1.02 -3.14
N SER A 109 17.63 2.30 -3.27
CA SER A 109 17.97 3.34 -2.28
C SER A 109 16.78 3.94 -1.56
N SER A 110 15.55 3.76 -2.07
CA SER A 110 14.33 4.37 -1.53
C SER A 110 13.19 3.36 -1.42
N VAL A 111 12.33 3.57 -0.43
CA VAL A 111 11.15 2.75 -0.15
C VAL A 111 9.92 3.65 -0.26
N GLY A 112 9.08 3.39 -1.25
CA GLY A 112 7.81 4.11 -1.43
C GLY A 112 6.67 3.50 -0.63
N ALA A 113 6.72 2.19 -0.33
CA ALA A 113 5.75 1.54 0.52
C ALA A 113 6.36 0.34 1.24
N PHE A 114 5.86 0.06 2.45
CA PHE A 114 6.28 -1.10 3.24
C PHE A 114 5.13 -1.60 4.11
N VAL A 115 5.24 -2.85 4.53
CA VAL A 115 4.31 -3.48 5.46
C VAL A 115 4.96 -3.58 6.83
N VAL A 116 4.17 -3.37 7.88
CA VAL A 116 4.56 -3.54 9.28
C VAL A 116 3.40 -4.12 10.10
N ASN A 117 3.70 -4.95 11.08
CA ASN A 117 2.72 -5.45 12.03
C ASN A 117 2.82 -4.65 13.33
N LEU A 118 1.70 -4.08 13.77
CA LEU A 118 1.60 -3.34 15.03
C LEU A 118 0.48 -3.93 15.90
N PRO A 119 0.72 -4.11 17.22
CA PRO A 119 -0.34 -4.48 18.13
C PRO A 119 -1.28 -3.30 18.37
N GLY A 120 -2.53 -3.61 18.61
CA GLY A 120 -3.56 -2.66 19.02
C GLY A 120 -4.71 -3.37 19.69
N VAL A 121 -5.83 -2.69 19.90
CA VAL A 121 -7.04 -3.28 20.47
C VAL A 121 -8.15 -3.34 19.44
N TYR A 122 -9.11 -4.24 19.63
CA TYR A 122 -10.21 -4.44 18.71
C TYR A 122 -11.13 -3.20 18.61
N SER A 123 -11.53 -2.64 19.76
CA SER A 123 -12.36 -1.42 19.84
C SER A 123 -12.15 -0.72 21.19
N HIS A 124 -12.82 0.43 21.38
CA HIS A 124 -12.80 1.13 22.66
C HIS A 124 -13.53 0.34 23.77
N GLN A 125 -14.57 -0.41 23.43
CA GLN A 125 -15.33 -1.25 24.35
C GLN A 125 -14.69 -2.63 24.55
N ASN A 126 -14.16 -3.21 23.48
CA ASN A 126 -13.48 -4.50 23.51
C ASN A 126 -11.97 -4.32 23.36
N ARG A 127 -11.25 -4.39 24.48
CA ARG A 127 -9.78 -4.19 24.57
C ARG A 127 -8.99 -5.46 24.21
N THR A 128 -9.62 -6.46 23.61
CA THR A 128 -8.91 -7.64 23.10
C THR A 128 -7.78 -7.22 22.17
N GLN A 129 -6.60 -7.77 22.40
CA GLN A 129 -5.43 -7.48 21.56
C GLN A 129 -5.61 -8.03 20.16
N VAL A 130 -5.31 -7.20 19.18
CA VAL A 130 -5.35 -7.52 17.75
C VAL A 130 -4.01 -7.15 17.13
N MET A 131 -3.49 -8.00 16.26
CA MET A 131 -2.33 -7.66 15.44
C MET A 131 -2.80 -7.06 14.12
N TYR A 132 -2.54 -5.79 13.93
CA TYR A 132 -2.82 -5.09 12.68
C TYR A 132 -1.64 -5.25 11.73
N THR A 133 -1.90 -5.75 10.53
CA THR A 133 -0.94 -5.69 9.42
C THR A 133 -1.22 -4.42 8.64
N LEU A 134 -0.28 -3.51 8.65
CA LEU A 134 -0.42 -2.19 8.03
C LEU A 134 0.45 -2.08 6.78
N LEU A 135 -0.10 -1.43 5.75
CA LEU A 135 0.64 -0.88 4.63
C LEU A 135 0.91 0.59 4.92
N VAL A 136 2.15 0.99 4.93
CA VAL A 136 2.55 2.39 5.03
C VAL A 136 2.93 2.90 3.65
N ASP A 137 2.18 3.90 3.18
CA ASP A 137 2.49 4.65 1.95
C ASP A 137 3.43 5.81 2.30
N ALA A 138 4.67 5.68 1.88
CA ALA A 138 5.74 6.65 2.12
C ALA A 138 6.25 7.26 0.81
N ARG A 139 5.46 7.24 -0.28
CA ARG A 139 5.89 7.73 -1.60
C ARG A 139 6.21 9.21 -1.59
N ASP A 140 5.48 9.98 -0.81
CA ASP A 140 5.66 11.43 -0.66
C ASP A 140 6.45 11.81 0.60
N PHE A 141 7.09 10.83 1.25
CA PHE A 141 7.92 11.11 2.42
C PHE A 141 9.02 12.15 2.07
N PRO A 142 9.26 13.18 2.89
CA PRO A 142 8.92 13.29 4.30
C PRO A 142 7.53 13.89 4.63
N ASN A 143 6.65 14.11 3.66
CA ASN A 143 5.26 14.44 3.99
C ASN A 143 4.66 13.32 4.83
N LEU A 144 3.58 13.62 5.55
CA LEU A 144 2.93 12.65 6.45
C LEU A 144 2.54 11.37 5.69
N PRO A 145 3.07 10.20 6.07
CA PRO A 145 2.66 8.93 5.48
C PRO A 145 1.20 8.59 5.81
N THR A 146 0.65 7.65 5.06
CA THR A 146 -0.65 7.05 5.38
C THR A 146 -0.46 5.59 5.75
N ALA A 147 -1.07 5.15 6.85
CA ALA A 147 -1.09 3.75 7.26
C ALA A 147 -2.45 3.14 6.91
N TYR A 148 -2.48 2.24 5.95
CA TYR A 148 -3.65 1.45 5.57
C TYR A 148 -3.66 0.12 6.28
N VAL A 149 -4.85 -0.38 6.64
CA VAL A 149 -5.03 -1.67 7.30
C VAL A 149 -5.23 -2.76 6.24
N LEU A 150 -4.32 -3.72 6.19
CA LEU A 150 -4.43 -4.91 5.34
C LEU A 150 -5.16 -6.04 6.07
N THR A 151 -4.92 -6.18 7.38
CA THR A 151 -5.52 -7.18 8.25
C THR A 151 -5.72 -6.57 9.64
N PRO A 152 -6.91 -6.70 10.24
CA PRO A 152 -8.12 -7.35 9.73
C PRO A 152 -8.70 -6.64 8.50
N THR A 153 -9.71 -7.23 7.83
CA THR A 153 -10.38 -6.60 6.68
C THR A 153 -11.22 -5.42 7.14
N CYS A 154 -11.54 -4.47 6.24
CA CYS A 154 -12.34 -3.29 6.60
C CYS A 154 -13.69 -3.66 7.25
N ALA A 155 -14.30 -4.76 6.82
CA ALA A 155 -15.57 -5.25 7.38
C ALA A 155 -15.44 -5.78 8.82
N ASP A 156 -14.24 -6.24 9.20
CA ASP A 156 -13.98 -6.85 10.51
C ASP A 156 -13.41 -5.84 11.52
N ILE A 157 -13.26 -4.56 11.11
CA ILE A 157 -12.69 -3.53 11.98
C ILE A 157 -13.79 -2.83 12.77
N ALA A 158 -13.69 -2.87 14.09
CA ALA A 158 -14.55 -2.11 15.02
C ALA A 158 -13.83 -0.94 15.70
N HIS A 159 -12.64 -0.58 15.26
CA HIS A 159 -11.81 0.47 15.84
C HIS A 159 -12.25 1.86 15.34
N VAL A 160 -12.71 2.73 16.24
CA VAL A 160 -13.33 4.04 15.92
C VAL A 160 -12.40 5.01 15.19
N ASN A 161 -11.09 4.91 15.36
CA ASN A 161 -10.11 5.76 14.68
C ASN A 161 -9.52 5.12 13.42
N ILE A 162 -10.16 4.09 12.88
CA ILE A 162 -9.84 3.51 11.58
C ILE A 162 -11.03 3.78 10.66
N TYR A 163 -10.86 4.67 9.68
CA TYR A 163 -11.93 5.06 8.78
C TYR A 163 -11.89 4.27 7.47
N GLN A 164 -13.04 4.09 6.85
CA GLN A 164 -13.11 3.60 5.49
C GLN A 164 -12.46 4.65 4.58
N GLY A 165 -11.29 4.32 4.06
CA GLY A 165 -10.62 5.19 3.10
C GLY A 165 -11.42 5.21 1.80
N ASN A 166 -11.76 6.39 1.32
CA ASN A 166 -12.24 6.53 -0.03
C ASN A 166 -11.17 5.99 -0.99
N SER A 167 -11.51 4.91 -1.67
CA SER A 167 -11.03 4.53 -3.00
C SER A 167 -9.55 4.64 -3.34
N PHE A 168 -8.62 4.40 -2.42
CA PHE A 168 -7.33 3.94 -2.87
C PHE A 168 -7.38 2.41 -2.97
N SER A 169 -8.27 1.94 -3.83
CA SER A 169 -8.27 0.54 -4.26
C SER A 169 -6.97 0.26 -5.00
N ILE A 170 -5.90 0.09 -4.27
CA ILE A 170 -4.62 -0.42 -4.78
C ILE A 170 -4.82 -1.91 -5.13
N ALA A 171 -5.91 -2.49 -4.64
CA ALA A 171 -6.35 -3.83 -4.94
C ALA A 171 -7.71 -3.78 -5.66
N PRO A 172 -7.81 -4.24 -6.92
CA PRO A 172 -9.11 -4.37 -7.57
C PRO A 172 -10.08 -5.12 -6.67
N GLY A 173 -11.21 -4.48 -6.32
CA GLY A 173 -12.25 -5.09 -5.49
C GLY A 173 -11.96 -5.14 -3.97
N ARG A 174 -10.91 -4.48 -3.49
CA ARG A 174 -10.63 -4.37 -2.05
C ARG A 174 -10.53 -2.92 -1.62
N GLU A 175 -11.40 -2.51 -0.72
CA GLU A 175 -11.28 -1.25 0.00
C GLU A 175 -10.28 -1.41 1.15
N LEU A 176 -9.39 -0.43 1.31
CA LEU A 176 -8.47 -0.35 2.43
C LEU A 176 -8.96 0.73 3.39
N CYS A 177 -9.06 0.37 4.66
CA CYS A 177 -9.26 1.34 5.73
C CYS A 177 -7.93 2.01 6.09
N ALA A 178 -7.97 3.24 6.58
CA ALA A 178 -6.80 3.97 7.01
C ALA A 178 -6.87 4.37 8.49
N VAL A 179 -5.71 4.38 9.16
CA VAL A 179 -5.60 4.82 10.55
C VAL A 179 -5.60 6.35 10.59
N CYS A 180 -6.54 6.93 11.33
CA CYS A 180 -6.55 8.37 11.63
C CYS A 180 -5.53 8.65 12.73
N VAL A 181 -4.45 9.35 12.40
CA VAL A 181 -3.39 9.70 13.36
C VAL A 181 -3.71 10.93 14.21
N GLY A 182 -4.87 11.54 13.98
CA GLY A 182 -5.36 12.71 14.72
C GLY A 182 -4.94 14.05 14.10
N ASN A 183 -5.80 15.06 14.32
CA ASN A 183 -5.60 16.39 13.73
C ASN A 183 -4.40 17.12 14.32
N GLN A 184 -4.16 17.00 15.62
CA GLN A 184 -3.02 17.64 16.27
C GLN A 184 -1.71 17.11 15.70
N PHE A 185 -1.57 15.78 15.63
CA PHE A 185 -0.36 15.15 15.05
C PHE A 185 -0.15 15.58 13.59
N SER A 186 -1.19 15.50 12.77
CA SER A 186 -1.08 15.77 11.34
C SER A 186 -0.81 17.25 11.01
N ARG A 187 -1.32 18.19 11.83
CA ARG A 187 -1.26 19.63 11.57
C ARG A 187 -0.14 20.36 12.31
N THR A 188 0.29 19.86 13.44
CA THR A 188 1.27 20.51 14.30
C THR A 188 2.52 19.66 14.49
N GLU A 189 2.37 18.49 15.11
CA GLU A 189 3.52 17.68 15.52
C GLU A 189 4.32 17.12 14.32
N TRP A 190 3.63 16.69 13.25
CA TRP A 190 4.33 16.19 12.07
C TRP A 190 5.07 17.30 11.31
N PRO A 191 4.46 18.46 10.98
CA PRO A 191 5.19 19.57 10.36
C PRO A 191 6.39 20.04 11.15
N GLU A 192 6.31 20.14 12.49
CA GLU A 192 7.45 20.51 13.34
C GLU A 192 8.60 19.52 13.20
N ASN A 193 8.32 18.22 13.25
CA ASN A 193 9.32 17.18 13.06
C ASN A 193 9.85 17.16 11.63
N TRP A 194 8.98 17.32 10.65
CA TRP A 194 9.33 17.29 9.24
C TRP A 194 10.21 18.47 8.82
N GLN A 195 9.91 19.68 9.29
CA GLN A 195 10.68 20.88 9.00
C GLN A 195 12.07 20.86 9.67
N ASN A 196 12.23 20.06 10.71
CA ASN A 196 13.51 19.92 11.39
C ASN A 196 14.47 19.06 10.57
N ALA A 197 15.34 19.70 9.77
CA ALA A 197 16.32 19.03 8.93
C ALA A 197 17.35 18.17 9.73
N LYS A 198 17.48 18.39 11.04
CA LYS A 198 18.39 17.62 11.90
C LYS A 198 17.79 16.28 12.29
N VAL A 199 16.47 16.09 12.17
CA VAL A 199 15.80 14.82 12.47
C VAL A 199 15.95 13.89 11.27
N SER A 200 16.58 12.75 11.49
CA SER A 200 16.81 11.75 10.42
C SER A 200 15.51 11.03 9.99
N HIS A 201 15.53 10.47 8.79
CA HIS A 201 14.35 9.81 8.21
C HIS A 201 13.85 8.61 9.03
N ASP A 202 14.76 7.85 9.64
CA ASP A 202 14.39 6.75 10.54
C ASP A 202 13.67 7.26 11.78
N VAL A 203 14.16 8.35 12.39
CA VAL A 203 13.50 8.96 13.55
C VAL A 203 12.13 9.50 13.20
N LYS A 204 11.99 10.22 12.07
CA LYS A 204 10.68 10.72 11.60
C LYS A 204 9.69 9.58 11.40
N MET A 205 10.10 8.52 10.70
CA MET A 205 9.24 7.37 10.47
C MET A 205 8.91 6.63 11.77
N GLY A 206 9.86 6.53 12.70
CA GLY A 206 9.63 5.99 14.03
C GLY A 206 8.53 6.77 14.78
N ILE A 207 8.62 8.09 14.81
CA ILE A 207 7.59 8.98 15.40
C ILE A 207 6.21 8.71 14.78
N PHE A 208 6.14 8.60 13.46
CA PHE A 208 4.88 8.27 12.77
C PHE A 208 4.32 6.90 13.19
N LEU A 209 5.17 5.86 13.21
CA LEU A 209 4.75 4.51 13.58
C LEU A 209 4.36 4.41 15.06
N ASP A 210 5.03 5.16 15.94
CA ASP A 210 4.67 5.26 17.35
C ASP A 210 3.30 5.93 17.53
N GLN A 211 3.01 6.99 16.76
CA GLN A 211 1.69 7.61 16.75
C GLN A 211 0.61 6.63 16.27
N VAL A 212 0.86 5.90 15.19
CA VAL A 212 -0.06 4.88 14.70
C VAL A 212 -0.30 3.82 15.79
N ARG A 213 0.76 3.32 16.42
CA ARG A 213 0.67 2.34 17.52
C ARG A 213 -0.11 2.89 18.71
N MET A 214 0.12 4.15 19.06
CA MET A 214 -0.62 4.82 20.15
C MET A 214 -2.12 4.85 19.84
N VAL A 215 -2.50 5.27 18.65
CA VAL A 215 -3.91 5.30 18.21
C VAL A 215 -4.52 3.91 18.24
N LEU A 216 -3.84 2.89 17.70
CA LEU A 216 -4.35 1.52 17.68
C LEU A 216 -4.57 0.93 19.10
N ASN A 217 -3.81 1.40 20.09
CA ASN A 217 -3.95 0.94 21.47
C ASN A 217 -4.90 1.80 22.31
N ASN A 218 -5.20 3.03 21.88
CA ASN A 218 -6.01 3.98 22.61
C ASN A 218 -7.11 4.56 21.72
N PRO A 219 -8.15 3.77 21.39
CA PRO A 219 -9.28 4.26 20.61
C PRO A 219 -9.92 5.45 21.31
N ASN A 220 -10.13 6.54 20.58
CA ASN A 220 -10.78 7.75 21.06
C ASN A 220 -12.22 7.84 20.53
N PRO A 221 -13.24 7.49 21.32
CA PRO A 221 -14.63 7.57 20.91
C PRO A 221 -15.17 9.01 20.84
N ASP A 222 -14.48 9.98 21.48
CA ASP A 222 -14.89 11.40 21.48
C ASP A 222 -14.51 12.10 20.16
N ASP A 223 -13.59 11.52 19.38
CA ASP A 223 -13.18 11.98 18.04
C ASP A 223 -13.12 10.78 17.09
N PRO A 224 -14.25 10.15 16.79
CA PRO A 224 -14.28 8.97 15.95
C PRO A 224 -14.00 9.35 14.49
N ALA A 225 -13.22 8.52 13.82
CA ALA A 225 -12.95 8.67 12.39
C ALA A 225 -14.03 8.01 11.51
N ARG A 226 -14.97 7.28 12.12
CA ARG A 226 -16.13 6.68 11.48
C ARG A 226 -17.27 6.50 12.49
N GLU A 227 -18.50 6.51 12.01
CA GLU A 227 -19.66 6.07 12.79
C GLU A 227 -19.57 4.54 13.01
N VAL A 228 -19.79 4.11 14.25
CA VAL A 228 -19.75 2.71 14.69
C VAL A 228 -21.12 2.33 15.23
#